data_1a33a1e19523c19f563bd1886dcbc109
#
_entry.id   1a33a1e19523c19f563bd1886dcbc109
#
_cell.length_a   1.000
_cell.length_b   1.000
_cell.length_c   1.000
_cell.angle_alpha   90.00
_cell.angle_beta   90.00
_cell.angle_gamma   90.00
#
_symmetry.space_group_name_H-M   'P 1'
#
loop_
_entity.id
_entity.type
_entity.pdbx_description
1 polymer ?
#
loop_
_entity_poly.entity_id
_entity_poly.type
_entity_poly.pdbx_seq_one_letter_code
_entity_poly.pdbx_strand_id
1 'polypeptide(L)'
;MKKILLFGFDALPEILTAAGIAQRFDAEAVTVSREGCGLTLAALSQGQTAGGAGLPVGGKMMVFCGLERELDDLLAALRGAGIVCLKAVLTPANQNWTPGRLYRELERERRAMGGR
;
A
#
# COMPACT_ATOMS: atom_id res chain seq x y z
N MET A 1 9.99 -6.85 -9.39
CA MET A 1 8.60 -7.02 -9.81
C MET A 1 7.76 -5.87 -9.26
N LYS A 2 6.86 -5.34 -10.09
CA LYS A 2 6.05 -4.19 -9.71
C LYS A 2 4.79 -4.66 -8.99
N LYS A 3 4.53 -4.10 -7.82
CA LYS A 3 3.36 -4.46 -7.02
C LYS A 3 2.75 -3.24 -6.35
N ILE A 4 1.45 -3.33 -6.11
CA ILE A 4 0.73 -2.41 -5.25
C ILE A 4 0.17 -3.24 -4.11
N LEU A 5 0.66 -3.02 -2.90
CA LEU A 5 0.16 -3.71 -1.72
C LEU A 5 -1.04 -2.95 -1.18
N LEU A 6 -2.15 -3.64 -0.98
CA LEU A 6 -3.40 -3.05 -0.51
C LEU A 6 -3.67 -3.48 0.92
N PHE A 7 -3.79 -2.52 1.83
CA PHE A 7 -4.07 -2.76 3.24
C PHE A 7 -5.40 -2.10 3.60
N GLY A 8 -6.25 -2.83 4.27
CA GLY A 8 -7.52 -2.29 4.74
C GLY A 8 -8.58 -2.13 3.66
N PHE A 9 -8.36 -2.69 2.49
CA PHE A 9 -9.35 -2.68 1.42
C PHE A 9 -10.22 -3.93 1.53
N ASP A 10 -11.50 -3.74 1.78
CA ASP A 10 -12.45 -4.86 1.92
C ASP A 10 -13.62 -4.78 0.93
N ALA A 11 -13.78 -3.65 0.25
CA ALA A 11 -14.84 -3.51 -0.76
C ALA A 11 -14.33 -4.04 -2.10
N LEU A 12 -14.96 -5.11 -2.59
CA LEU A 12 -14.54 -5.75 -3.83
C LEU A 12 -14.49 -4.80 -5.03
N PRO A 13 -15.47 -3.92 -5.25
CA PRO A 13 -15.40 -3.00 -6.39
C PRO A 13 -14.14 -2.11 -6.35
N GLU A 14 -13.76 -1.65 -5.18
CA GLU A 14 -12.57 -0.81 -5.04
C GLU A 14 -11.31 -1.61 -5.29
N ILE A 15 -11.25 -2.85 -4.80
CA ILE A 15 -10.12 -3.74 -5.04
C ILE A 15 -9.97 -4.01 -6.53
N LEU A 16 -11.06 -4.27 -7.23
CA LEU A 16 -11.03 -4.54 -8.67
C LEU A 16 -10.60 -3.31 -9.46
N THR A 17 -11.03 -2.13 -9.04
CA THR A 17 -10.60 -0.88 -9.67
C THR A 17 -9.10 -0.69 -9.51
N ALA A 18 -8.59 -0.91 -8.30
CA ALA A 18 -7.16 -0.81 -8.03
C ALA A 18 -6.36 -1.82 -8.84
N ALA A 19 -6.87 -3.06 -8.96
CA ALA A 19 -6.21 -4.10 -9.74
C ALA A 19 -6.15 -3.73 -11.22
N GLY A 20 -7.23 -3.17 -11.76
CA GLY A 20 -7.25 -2.72 -13.14
C GLY A 20 -6.26 -1.60 -13.42
N ILE A 21 -6.16 -0.66 -12.48
CA ILE A 21 -5.16 0.41 -12.60
C ILE A 21 -3.75 -0.18 -12.54
N ALA A 22 -3.50 -1.11 -11.61
CA ALA A 22 -2.19 -1.73 -11.49
C ALA A 22 -1.76 -2.39 -12.81
N GLN A 23 -2.69 -3.08 -13.48
CA GLN A 23 -2.38 -3.74 -14.76
C GLN A 23 -1.93 -2.75 -15.82
N ARG A 24 -2.47 -1.54 -15.82
CA ARG A 24 -2.07 -0.52 -16.80
C ARG A 24 -0.60 -0.12 -16.64
N PHE A 25 -0.01 -0.40 -15.49
CA PHE A 25 1.39 -0.07 -15.19
C PHE A 25 2.24 -1.33 -15.04
N ASP A 26 1.76 -2.46 -15.56
CA ASP A 26 2.45 -3.76 -15.47
C ASP A 26 2.72 -4.17 -14.02
N ALA A 27 1.82 -3.81 -13.12
CA ALA A 27 1.95 -4.13 -11.71
C ALA A 27 0.86 -5.09 -11.28
N GLU A 28 1.09 -5.78 -10.18
CA GLU A 28 0.13 -6.67 -9.57
C GLU A 28 -0.40 -6.04 -8.28
N ALA A 29 -1.73 -5.98 -8.15
CA ALA A 29 -2.36 -5.54 -6.90
C ALA A 29 -2.49 -6.76 -5.98
N VAL A 30 -1.99 -6.63 -4.76
CA VAL A 30 -1.99 -7.72 -3.78
C VAL A 30 -2.68 -7.22 -2.51
N THR A 31 -3.80 -7.87 -2.15
CA THR A 31 -4.44 -7.57 -0.88
C THR A 31 -3.67 -8.27 0.24
N VAL A 32 -3.37 -7.52 1.29
CA VAL A 32 -2.64 -8.06 2.44
C VAL A 32 -3.60 -8.20 3.60
N SER A 33 -3.77 -9.42 4.06
CA SER A 33 -4.63 -9.73 5.19
C SER A 33 -3.90 -9.51 6.51
N ARG A 34 -4.63 -9.69 7.60
CA ARG A 34 -4.07 -9.55 8.94
C ARG A 34 -2.86 -10.47 9.16
N GLU A 35 -2.89 -11.67 8.57
CA GLU A 35 -1.82 -12.65 8.70
C GLU A 35 -0.51 -12.16 8.07
N GLY A 36 -0.60 -11.22 7.14
CA GLY A 36 0.59 -10.62 6.53
C GLY A 36 1.12 -9.41 7.27
N CYS A 37 0.37 -8.88 8.24
CA CYS A 37 0.75 -7.64 8.92
C CYS A 37 1.91 -7.81 9.90
N GLY A 38 2.32 -9.05 10.18
CA GLY A 38 3.52 -9.31 10.97
C GLY A 38 4.79 -9.34 10.14
N LEU A 39 4.67 -9.33 8.82
CA LEU A 39 5.83 -9.37 7.92
C LEU A 39 6.35 -7.96 7.66
N THR A 40 7.63 -7.89 7.20
CA THR A 40 8.17 -6.62 6.74
C THR A 40 7.61 -6.29 5.36
N LEU A 41 7.68 -5.02 4.99
CA LEU A 41 7.27 -4.59 3.66
C LEU A 41 8.10 -5.28 2.58
N ALA A 42 9.39 -5.48 2.83
CA ALA A 42 10.24 -6.21 1.87
C ALA A 42 9.73 -7.63 1.64
N ALA A 43 9.38 -8.34 2.70
CA ALA A 43 8.87 -9.71 2.58
C ALA A 43 7.56 -9.75 1.79
N LEU A 44 6.66 -8.80 2.06
CA LEU A 44 5.40 -8.70 1.34
C LEU A 44 5.63 -8.40 -0.14
N SER A 45 6.58 -7.53 -0.45
CA SER A 45 6.90 -7.19 -1.83
C SER A 45 7.48 -8.36 -2.60
N GLN A 46 8.06 -9.34 -1.89
CA GLN A 46 8.63 -10.53 -2.48
C GLN A 46 7.63 -11.69 -2.58
N GLY A 47 6.39 -11.45 -2.21
CA GLY A 47 5.33 -12.43 -2.39
C GLY A 47 4.96 -13.23 -1.15
N GLN A 48 5.59 -13.00 -0.01
CA GLN A 48 5.17 -13.65 1.22
C GLN A 48 3.83 -13.07 1.66
N THR A 49 2.93 -13.92 2.14
CA THR A 49 1.57 -13.51 2.48
C THR A 49 1.20 -13.76 3.93
N ALA A 50 1.96 -14.61 4.63
CA ALA A 50 1.69 -14.91 6.03
C ALA A 50 3.00 -15.23 6.73
N GLY A 51 3.15 -14.75 7.94
CA GLY A 51 4.38 -14.97 8.71
C GLY A 51 4.18 -14.62 10.16
N GLY A 52 2.97 -14.76 10.64
CA GLY A 52 2.62 -14.39 12.00
C GLY A 52 1.76 -13.15 12.01
N ALA A 53 0.81 -13.12 12.94
CA ALA A 53 -0.11 -12.02 13.04
C ALA A 53 0.60 -10.77 13.58
N GLY A 54 0.36 -9.65 12.93
CA GLY A 54 0.75 -8.34 13.42
C GLY A 54 -0.50 -7.52 13.72
N LEU A 55 -0.29 -6.30 14.16
CA LEU A 55 -1.40 -5.38 14.34
C LEU A 55 -1.94 -4.98 12.96
N PRO A 56 -3.25 -5.02 12.77
CA PRO A 56 -3.83 -4.54 11.51
C PRO A 56 -3.62 -3.04 11.37
N VAL A 57 -3.57 -2.57 10.12
CA VAL A 57 -3.56 -1.13 9.89
C VAL A 57 -4.94 -0.55 10.20
N GLY A 58 -4.97 0.69 10.64
CA GLY A 58 -6.21 1.32 11.09
C GLY A 58 -7.13 1.82 9.99
N GLY A 59 -6.69 1.77 8.74
CA GLY A 59 -7.49 2.22 7.61
C GLY A 59 -6.89 1.76 6.30
N LYS A 60 -7.27 2.39 5.22
CA LYS A 60 -6.79 1.99 3.89
C LYS A 60 -5.42 2.59 3.60
N MET A 61 -4.53 1.77 3.09
CA MET A 61 -3.18 2.18 2.71
C MET A 61 -2.73 1.39 1.50
N MET A 62 -2.01 2.07 0.60
CA MET A 62 -1.34 1.41 -0.53
C MET A 62 0.16 1.61 -0.40
N VAL A 63 0.93 0.58 -0.75
CA VAL A 63 2.39 0.67 -0.84
C VAL A 63 2.79 0.27 -2.25
N PHE A 64 3.52 1.16 -2.93
CA PHE A 64 3.94 0.97 -4.30
C PHE A 64 5.36 0.41 -4.32
N CYS A 65 5.54 -0.74 -4.97
CA CYS A 65 6.82 -1.44 -5.03
C CYS A 65 7.31 -1.47 -6.48
N GLY A 66 8.47 -0.87 -6.74
CA GLY A 66 9.06 -0.86 -8.07
C GLY A 66 8.35 0.04 -9.07
N LEU A 67 7.62 1.03 -8.60
CA LEU A 67 6.78 1.89 -9.44
C LEU A 67 7.22 3.36 -9.40
N GLU A 68 8.47 3.62 -9.04
CA GLU A 68 8.95 5.00 -8.89
C GLU A 68 8.84 5.81 -10.16
N ARG A 69 9.11 5.18 -11.31
CA ARG A 69 9.06 5.88 -12.60
C ARG A 69 7.65 6.23 -13.03
N GLU A 70 6.69 5.42 -12.63
CA GLU A 70 5.29 5.57 -13.02
C GLU A 70 4.46 6.30 -11.96
N LEU A 71 5.12 6.78 -10.89
CA LEU A 71 4.40 7.22 -9.70
C LEU A 71 3.42 8.36 -9.98
N ASP A 72 3.84 9.38 -10.73
CA ASP A 72 2.96 10.52 -10.98
C ASP A 72 1.71 10.12 -11.76
N ASP A 73 1.90 9.30 -12.80
CA ASP A 73 0.77 8.83 -13.60
C ASP A 73 -0.13 7.89 -12.81
N LEU A 74 0.48 7.05 -11.97
CA LEU A 74 -0.25 6.13 -11.12
C LEU A 74 -1.10 6.87 -10.10
N LEU A 75 -0.53 7.88 -9.43
CA LEU A 75 -1.27 8.68 -8.47
C LEU A 75 -2.43 9.43 -9.14
N ALA A 76 -2.21 9.94 -10.35
CA ALA A 76 -3.27 10.61 -11.11
C ALA A 76 -4.40 9.64 -11.45
N ALA A 77 -4.06 8.41 -11.85
CA ALA A 77 -5.07 7.40 -12.18
C ALA A 77 -5.91 7.03 -10.94
N LEU A 78 -5.25 6.86 -9.80
CA LEU A 78 -5.95 6.51 -8.55
C LEU A 78 -6.87 7.66 -8.13
N ARG A 79 -6.39 8.90 -8.23
CA ARG A 79 -7.21 10.06 -7.89
C ARG A 79 -8.40 10.18 -8.83
N GLY A 80 -8.18 9.95 -10.12
CA GLY A 80 -9.26 9.99 -11.11
C GLY A 80 -10.32 8.91 -10.88
N ALA A 81 -9.94 7.80 -10.28
CA ALA A 81 -10.86 6.72 -9.93
C ALA A 81 -11.55 6.92 -8.58
N GLY A 82 -11.23 8.00 -7.88
CA GLY A 82 -11.86 8.29 -6.59
C GLY A 82 -11.34 7.45 -5.43
N ILE A 83 -10.17 6.83 -5.57
CA ILE A 83 -9.60 6.02 -4.50
C ILE A 83 -8.87 6.93 -3.52
N VAL A 84 -9.36 6.98 -2.29
CA VAL A 84 -8.79 7.81 -1.22
C VAL A 84 -8.21 6.90 -0.15
N CYS A 85 -6.90 6.99 0.06
CA CYS A 85 -6.20 6.20 1.06
C CYS A 85 -4.83 6.82 1.31
N LEU A 86 -4.16 6.37 2.37
CA LEU A 86 -2.75 6.70 2.55
C LEU A 86 -1.92 5.97 1.51
N LYS A 87 -0.87 6.61 1.02
CA LYS A 87 -0.04 6.05 -0.04
C LYS A 87 1.43 6.23 0.33
N ALA A 88 2.22 5.20 0.08
CA ALA A 88 3.66 5.25 0.32
C ALA A 88 4.39 4.45 -0.74
N VAL A 89 5.68 4.75 -0.91
CA VAL A 89 6.57 4.02 -1.80
C VAL A 89 7.49 3.16 -0.95
N LEU A 90 7.71 1.92 -1.36
CA LEU A 90 8.69 1.05 -0.72
C LEU A 90 10.08 1.62 -0.98
N THR A 91 10.83 1.88 0.09
CA THR A 91 12.17 2.47 0.00
C THR A 91 13.15 1.65 0.83
N PRO A 92 14.47 1.83 0.63
CA PRO A 92 15.44 1.21 1.53
C PRO A 92 15.25 1.61 3.00
N ALA A 93 14.69 2.80 3.25
CA ALA A 93 14.49 3.26 4.62
C ALA A 93 13.35 2.53 5.33
N ASN A 94 12.30 2.15 4.60
CA ASN A 94 11.12 1.54 5.24
C ASN A 94 10.93 0.05 4.93
N GLN A 95 11.81 -0.56 4.14
CA GLN A 95 11.61 -1.94 3.69
C GLN A 95 11.55 -2.95 4.84
N ASN A 96 12.18 -2.63 5.95
CA ASN A 96 12.19 -3.52 7.12
C ASN A 96 11.11 -3.17 8.15
N TRP A 97 10.25 -2.23 7.82
CA TRP A 97 9.12 -1.86 8.70
C TRP A 97 7.95 -2.80 8.47
N THR A 98 7.15 -2.98 9.51
CA THR A 98 5.85 -3.63 9.33
C THR A 98 4.84 -2.63 8.74
N PRO A 99 3.75 -3.13 8.15
CA PRO A 99 2.69 -2.24 7.66
C PRO A 99 2.15 -1.29 8.72
N GLY A 100 1.98 -1.79 9.95
CA GLY A 100 1.45 -0.96 11.03
C GLY A 100 2.37 0.21 11.38
N ARG A 101 3.68 -0.02 11.35
CA ARG A 101 4.63 1.06 11.60
C ARG A 101 4.55 2.12 10.51
N LEU A 102 4.51 1.68 9.26
CA LEU A 102 4.39 2.63 8.14
C LEU A 102 3.10 3.42 8.23
N TYR A 103 1.99 2.75 8.53
CA TYR A 103 0.70 3.41 8.65
C TYR A 103 0.73 4.51 9.72
N ARG A 104 1.33 4.22 10.88
CA ARG A 104 1.43 5.21 11.96
C ARG A 104 2.29 6.40 11.55
N GLU A 105 3.37 6.16 10.82
CA GLU A 105 4.23 7.25 10.35
C GLU A 105 3.49 8.14 9.35
N LEU A 106 2.75 7.54 8.43
CA LEU A 106 1.97 8.30 7.45
C LEU A 106 0.85 9.10 8.13
N GLU A 107 0.20 8.51 9.12
CA GLU A 107 -0.84 9.21 9.88
C GLU A 107 -0.27 10.40 10.64
N ARG A 108 0.91 10.22 11.22
CA ARG A 108 1.58 11.31 11.92
C ARG A 108 1.90 12.45 10.98
N GLU A 109 2.46 12.14 9.80
CA GLU A 109 2.78 13.14 8.80
C GLU A 109 1.54 13.87 8.32
N ARG A 110 0.47 13.12 8.07
CA ARG A 110 -0.78 13.72 7.61
C ARG A 110 -1.35 14.67 8.64
N ARG A 111 -1.32 14.29 9.92
CA ARG A 111 -1.83 15.15 10.99
C ARG A 111 -1.00 16.41 11.15
N ALA A 112 0.32 16.29 11.02
CA ALA A 112 1.20 17.46 11.13
C ALA A 112 0.94 18.44 9.99
N MET A 113 0.61 17.96 8.80
CA MET A 113 0.35 18.81 7.65
C MET A 113 -1.11 19.23 7.55
N GLY A 114 -2.03 18.33 7.88
CA GLY A 114 -3.45 18.56 7.71
C GLY A 114 -4.13 19.26 8.86
N GLY A 115 -3.45 19.43 9.96
CA GLY A 115 -3.99 20.12 11.13
C GLY A 115 -4.02 21.63 11.01
N ARG A 116 -3.81 22.15 9.82
CA ARG A 116 -3.77 23.58 9.57
C ARG A 116 -5.02 24.08 8.94
#